data_b7a63519260b0ac1105ea3e46af67f61
#
_entry.id   b7a63519260b0ac1105ea3e46af67f61
#
_cell.length_a   1.000
_cell.length_b   1.000
_cell.length_c   1.000
_cell.angle_alpha   90.00
_cell.angle_beta   90.00
_cell.angle_gamma   90.00
#
_symmetry.space_group_name_H-M   'P 1'
#
loop_
_entity.id
_entity.type
_entity.pdbx_description
1 polymer ?
#
loop_
_entity_poly.entity_id
_entity_poly.type
_entity_poly.pdbx_seq_one_letter_code
_entity_poly.pdbx_strand_id
1 'polypeptide(L)'
;MAMASVSNDLGAEGLVAGASVLSRPAEEFDNDPSVEAMWAMKALEHAEVYFNILCSVDPKLLKLTPHDENIYKTFREEFPDLSVEKLNEEKLKSPEAKQKWRPFCEKFKGVVEDYSFGTLLRLDNEGEYSNENSILVTRIQFYAIELARNKEGLNDCIRSKYKPTKSSKNQ
;
A
#
# COMPACT_ATOMS: atom_id res chain seq x y z
N MET A 1 14.46 -15.45 3.20
CA MET A 1 13.37 -14.62 2.72
C MET A 1 13.45 -14.45 1.23
N ALA A 2 12.34 -14.67 0.55
CA ALA A 2 12.27 -14.65 -0.91
C ALA A 2 12.71 -13.31 -1.52
N MET A 3 12.44 -12.20 -0.85
CA MET A 3 12.75 -10.88 -1.35
C MET A 3 14.25 -10.61 -1.47
N ALA A 4 15.04 -11.02 -0.48
CA ALA A 4 16.48 -10.88 -0.53
C ALA A 4 17.10 -11.71 -1.64
N SER A 5 16.58 -12.93 -1.87
CA SER A 5 17.01 -13.81 -2.94
C SER A 5 16.76 -13.20 -4.32
N VAL A 6 15.58 -12.64 -4.54
CA VAL A 6 15.22 -12.00 -5.81
C VAL A 6 16.14 -10.79 -6.09
N SER A 7 16.40 -9.98 -5.07
CA SER A 7 17.27 -8.81 -5.18
C SER A 7 18.70 -9.22 -5.58
N ASN A 8 19.21 -10.29 -5.01
CA ASN A 8 20.55 -10.80 -5.32
C ASN A 8 20.65 -11.35 -6.74
N ASP A 9 19.61 -12.03 -7.19
CA ASP A 9 19.58 -12.62 -8.53
C ASP A 9 19.53 -11.58 -9.63
N LEU A 10 18.87 -10.44 -9.39
CA LEU A 10 18.74 -9.41 -10.40
C LEU A 10 19.99 -8.55 -10.57
N GLY A 11 20.74 -8.31 -9.48
CA GLY A 11 21.90 -7.44 -9.53
C GLY A 11 21.54 -5.97 -9.83
N ALA A 12 22.57 -5.12 -9.91
CA ALA A 12 22.37 -3.69 -10.18
C ALA A 12 21.82 -3.42 -11.58
N GLU A 13 22.31 -4.13 -12.57
CA GLU A 13 21.85 -3.97 -13.97
C GLU A 13 20.39 -4.37 -14.11
N GLY A 14 19.99 -5.46 -13.48
CA GLY A 14 18.60 -5.91 -13.49
C GLY A 14 17.67 -4.92 -12.82
N LEU A 15 18.11 -4.30 -11.73
CA LEU A 15 17.32 -3.28 -11.03
C LEU A 15 17.13 -2.02 -11.86
N VAL A 16 18.19 -1.56 -12.54
CA VAL A 16 18.11 -0.38 -13.42
C VAL A 16 17.18 -0.66 -14.61
N ALA A 17 17.32 -1.83 -15.25
CA ALA A 17 16.46 -2.22 -16.36
C ALA A 17 14.99 -2.32 -15.91
N GLY A 18 14.74 -2.91 -14.73
CA GLY A 18 13.40 -3.02 -14.16
C GLY A 18 12.78 -1.67 -13.86
N ALA A 19 13.56 -0.75 -13.28
CA ALA A 19 13.09 0.60 -12.98
C ALA A 19 12.74 1.37 -14.27
N SER A 20 13.53 1.22 -15.31
CA SER A 20 13.24 1.82 -16.62
C SER A 20 11.96 1.26 -17.23
N VAL A 21 11.77 -0.05 -17.14
CA VAL A 21 10.55 -0.73 -17.62
C VAL A 21 9.33 -0.23 -16.87
N LEU A 22 9.41 -0.09 -15.54
CA LEU A 22 8.29 0.35 -14.70
C LEU A 22 7.82 1.77 -15.00
N SER A 23 8.63 2.59 -15.68
CA SER A 23 8.24 3.94 -16.09
C SER A 23 7.37 3.95 -17.34
N ARG A 24 7.24 2.84 -18.05
CA ARG A 24 6.43 2.73 -19.28
C ARG A 24 4.96 2.46 -18.97
N PRO A 25 4.06 2.73 -19.94
CA PRO A 25 2.64 2.43 -19.75
C PRO A 25 2.38 0.94 -19.46
N ALA A 26 1.37 0.67 -18.63
CA ALA A 26 1.07 -0.69 -18.18
C ALA A 26 0.74 -1.64 -19.34
N GLU A 27 0.16 -1.13 -20.42
CA GLU A 27 -0.20 -1.92 -21.59
C GLU A 27 1.00 -2.56 -22.29
N GLU A 28 2.19 -2.03 -22.08
CA GLU A 28 3.41 -2.57 -22.68
C GLU A 28 4.00 -3.75 -21.91
N PHE A 29 3.46 -4.07 -20.72
CA PHE A 29 4.04 -5.07 -19.82
C PHE A 29 3.31 -6.40 -19.79
N ASP A 30 2.23 -6.53 -20.53
CA ASP A 30 1.42 -7.74 -20.47
C ASP A 30 2.27 -9.00 -20.55
N ASN A 31 2.20 -9.82 -19.49
CA ASN A 31 2.85 -11.13 -19.40
C ASN A 31 4.38 -11.12 -19.38
N ASP A 32 5.02 -10.01 -19.00
CA ASP A 32 6.47 -10.01 -18.80
C ASP A 32 6.81 -10.40 -17.36
N PRO A 33 7.40 -11.59 -17.12
CA PRO A 33 7.69 -12.06 -15.75
C PRO A 33 8.68 -11.18 -15.00
N SER A 34 9.60 -10.50 -15.70
CA SER A 34 10.57 -9.63 -15.03
C SER A 34 9.90 -8.37 -14.49
N VAL A 35 8.89 -7.86 -15.18
CA VAL A 35 8.11 -6.71 -14.73
C VAL A 35 7.27 -7.09 -13.51
N GLU A 36 6.62 -8.24 -13.54
CA GLU A 36 5.85 -8.73 -12.39
C GLU A 36 6.73 -8.88 -11.14
N ALA A 37 7.92 -9.44 -11.31
CA ALA A 37 8.88 -9.60 -10.21
C ALA A 37 9.29 -8.26 -9.63
N MET A 38 9.55 -7.27 -10.49
CA MET A 38 9.94 -5.92 -10.05
C MET A 38 8.79 -5.21 -9.33
N TRP A 39 7.58 -5.34 -9.82
CA TRP A 39 6.40 -4.78 -9.17
C TRP A 39 6.15 -5.42 -7.81
N ALA A 40 6.28 -6.74 -7.73
CA ALA A 40 6.13 -7.47 -6.46
C ALA A 40 7.17 -7.02 -5.45
N MET A 41 8.43 -6.87 -5.86
CA MET A 41 9.50 -6.36 -5.00
C MET A 41 9.18 -4.98 -4.46
N LYS A 42 8.80 -4.07 -5.34
CA LYS A 42 8.48 -2.69 -4.93
C LYS A 42 7.28 -2.64 -3.99
N ALA A 43 6.27 -3.46 -4.24
CA ALA A 43 5.09 -3.53 -3.38
C ALA A 43 5.47 -4.06 -1.99
N LEU A 44 6.33 -5.07 -1.92
CA LEU A 44 6.80 -5.62 -0.65
C LEU A 44 7.67 -4.64 0.11
N GLU A 45 8.58 -3.96 -0.57
CA GLU A 45 9.44 -2.93 0.06
C GLU A 45 8.59 -1.79 0.64
N HIS A 46 7.61 -1.34 -0.11
CA HIS A 46 6.69 -0.30 0.35
C HIS A 46 5.94 -0.75 1.60
N ALA A 47 5.43 -1.98 1.59
CA ALA A 47 4.70 -2.54 2.72
C ALA A 47 5.59 -2.61 3.97
N GLU A 48 6.82 -3.09 3.83
CA GLU A 48 7.77 -3.17 4.94
C GLU A 48 8.09 -1.80 5.53
N VAL A 49 8.42 -0.85 4.68
CA VAL A 49 8.76 0.51 5.12
C VAL A 49 7.57 1.14 5.84
N TYR A 50 6.39 1.04 5.26
CA TYR A 50 5.19 1.62 5.85
C TYR A 50 4.85 0.97 7.19
N PHE A 51 4.92 -0.35 7.28
CA PHE A 51 4.63 -1.06 8.53
C PHE A 51 5.64 -0.68 9.63
N ASN A 52 6.91 -0.58 9.29
CA ASN A 52 7.93 -0.15 10.24
C ASN A 52 7.66 1.27 10.75
N ILE A 53 7.17 2.14 9.90
CA ILE A 53 6.76 3.49 10.30
C ILE A 53 5.59 3.43 11.28
N LEU A 54 4.58 2.60 11.00
CA LEU A 54 3.43 2.42 11.90
C LEU A 54 3.85 1.88 13.27
N CYS A 55 4.87 1.04 13.30
CA CYS A 55 5.41 0.50 14.56
C CYS A 55 6.19 1.55 15.36
N SER A 56 6.66 2.60 14.73
CA SER A 56 7.62 3.54 15.33
C SER A 56 7.01 4.88 15.73
N VAL A 57 5.95 5.33 15.05
CA VAL A 57 5.38 6.67 15.27
C VAL A 57 3.86 6.60 15.46
N ASP A 58 3.29 7.67 16.01
CA ASP A 58 1.84 7.81 16.13
C ASP A 58 1.23 7.97 14.74
N PRO A 59 0.34 7.06 14.31
CA PRO A 59 -0.26 7.14 12.98
C PRO A 59 -0.97 8.45 12.69
N LYS A 60 -1.53 9.10 13.71
CA LYS A 60 -2.22 10.39 13.54
C LYS A 60 -1.28 11.50 13.08
N LEU A 61 0.01 11.36 13.33
CA LEU A 61 1.03 12.33 12.94
C LEU A 61 1.62 12.05 11.55
N LEU A 62 1.30 10.91 10.96
CA LEU A 62 1.85 10.50 9.67
C LEU A 62 1.27 11.32 8.52
N LYS A 63 2.16 11.79 7.66
CA LYS A 63 1.82 12.31 6.34
C LYS A 63 2.23 11.32 5.28
N LEU A 64 1.29 10.89 4.45
CA LEU A 64 1.57 9.95 3.37
C LEU A 64 1.80 10.67 2.05
N THR A 65 1.06 11.77 1.82
CA THR A 65 1.17 12.58 0.61
C THR A 65 0.91 14.05 0.96
N PRO A 66 1.25 15.00 0.07
CA PRO A 66 0.82 16.39 0.24
C PRO A 66 -0.69 16.60 0.14
N HIS A 67 -1.43 15.57 -0.28
CA HIS A 67 -2.87 15.64 -0.55
C HIS A 67 -3.72 14.86 0.46
N ASP A 68 -3.16 14.50 1.61
CA ASP A 68 -3.82 13.63 2.61
C ASP A 68 -5.21 14.11 3.00
N GLU A 69 -5.35 15.41 3.30
CA GLU A 69 -6.64 15.96 3.73
C GLU A 69 -7.71 15.82 2.64
N ASN A 70 -7.34 16.14 1.41
CA ASN A 70 -8.26 16.04 0.28
C ASN A 70 -8.63 14.58 -0.02
N ILE A 71 -7.67 13.69 0.04
CA ILE A 71 -7.92 12.25 -0.19
C ILE A 71 -8.88 11.72 0.86
N TYR A 72 -8.62 12.00 2.12
CA TYR A 72 -9.46 11.51 3.22
C TYR A 72 -10.87 12.08 3.14
N LYS A 73 -11.00 13.38 2.93
CA LYS A 73 -12.29 14.04 2.82
C LYS A 73 -13.11 13.46 1.67
N THR A 74 -12.52 13.38 0.49
CA THR A 74 -13.19 12.85 -0.69
C THR A 74 -13.59 11.39 -0.49
N PHE A 75 -12.70 10.60 0.12
CA PHE A 75 -12.99 9.20 0.43
C PHE A 75 -14.22 9.07 1.34
N ARG A 76 -14.27 9.83 2.41
CA ARG A 76 -15.38 9.72 3.36
C ARG A 76 -16.69 10.31 2.82
N GLU A 77 -16.60 11.27 1.90
CA GLU A 77 -17.78 11.76 1.20
C GLU A 77 -18.39 10.71 0.27
N GLU A 78 -17.55 9.95 -0.43
CA GLU A 78 -18.00 8.93 -1.37
C GLU A 78 -18.26 7.57 -0.72
N PHE A 79 -17.58 7.28 0.38
CA PHE A 79 -17.71 6.01 1.10
C PHE A 79 -17.96 6.27 2.60
N PRO A 80 -19.08 6.92 2.96
CA PRO A 80 -19.30 7.31 4.35
C PRO A 80 -19.48 6.13 5.29
N ASP A 81 -19.99 5.01 4.81
CA ASP A 81 -20.31 3.84 5.62
C ASP A 81 -19.31 2.69 5.47
N LEU A 82 -18.26 2.87 4.70
CA LEU A 82 -17.28 1.80 4.50
C LEU A 82 -16.44 1.62 5.76
N SER A 83 -16.53 0.44 6.37
CA SER A 83 -15.65 0.09 7.49
C SER A 83 -14.26 -0.22 6.95
N VAL A 84 -13.24 0.42 7.52
CA VAL A 84 -11.84 0.18 7.15
C VAL A 84 -11.10 -0.66 8.19
N GLU A 85 -11.78 -1.15 9.22
CA GLU A 85 -11.17 -2.02 10.22
C GLU A 85 -10.81 -3.38 9.62
N LYS A 86 -11.80 -4.05 9.05
CA LYS A 86 -11.61 -5.34 8.40
C LYS A 86 -12.24 -5.28 7.01
N LEU A 87 -11.41 -5.40 6.01
CA LEU A 87 -11.85 -5.38 4.62
C LEU A 87 -12.15 -6.80 4.15
N ASN A 88 -13.17 -6.94 3.32
CA ASN A 88 -13.49 -8.19 2.67
C ASN A 88 -12.96 -8.14 1.25
N GLU A 89 -12.06 -9.06 0.91
CA GLU A 89 -11.42 -9.09 -0.41
C GLU A 89 -12.43 -9.23 -1.54
N GLU A 90 -13.38 -10.16 -1.40
CA GLU A 90 -14.40 -10.39 -2.43
C GLU A 90 -15.26 -9.15 -2.67
N LYS A 91 -15.68 -8.50 -1.59
CA LYS A 91 -16.47 -7.27 -1.69
C LYS A 91 -15.68 -6.13 -2.30
N LEU A 92 -14.41 -5.99 -1.92
CA LEU A 92 -13.55 -4.93 -2.43
C LEU A 92 -13.26 -5.09 -3.92
N LYS A 93 -13.19 -6.33 -4.40
CA LYS A 93 -12.92 -6.66 -5.80
C LYS A 93 -14.17 -6.89 -6.63
N SER A 94 -15.36 -6.76 -6.03
CA SER A 94 -16.61 -6.98 -6.74
C SER A 94 -16.83 -5.96 -7.87
N PRO A 95 -17.64 -6.29 -8.89
CA PRO A 95 -17.96 -5.32 -9.95
C PRO A 95 -18.59 -4.04 -9.42
N GLU A 96 -19.45 -4.14 -8.41
CA GLU A 96 -20.08 -2.99 -7.77
C GLU A 96 -19.05 -2.08 -7.09
N ALA A 97 -18.11 -2.68 -6.38
CA ALA A 97 -17.03 -1.93 -5.74
C ALA A 97 -16.15 -1.24 -6.77
N LYS A 98 -15.79 -1.94 -7.84
CA LYS A 98 -14.99 -1.35 -8.92
C LYS A 98 -15.67 -0.15 -9.56
N GLN A 99 -16.99 -0.24 -9.80
CA GLN A 99 -17.75 0.88 -10.34
C GLN A 99 -17.75 2.09 -9.40
N LYS A 100 -17.78 1.84 -8.11
CA LYS A 100 -17.81 2.90 -7.11
C LYS A 100 -16.41 3.51 -6.90
N TRP A 101 -15.37 2.68 -6.93
CA TRP A 101 -14.00 3.15 -6.74
C TRP A 101 -13.42 3.88 -7.95
N ARG A 102 -13.83 3.49 -9.16
CA ARG A 102 -13.26 4.08 -10.37
C ARG A 102 -13.39 5.61 -10.43
N PRO A 103 -14.59 6.21 -10.22
CA PRO A 103 -14.70 7.67 -10.21
C PRO A 103 -13.83 8.33 -9.14
N PHE A 104 -13.74 7.70 -7.97
CA PHE A 104 -12.88 8.19 -6.89
C PHE A 104 -11.41 8.22 -7.33
N CYS A 105 -10.92 7.11 -7.87
CA CYS A 105 -9.53 7.01 -8.32
C CYS A 105 -9.21 8.02 -9.42
N GLU A 106 -10.12 8.21 -10.36
CA GLU A 106 -9.93 9.14 -11.49
C GLU A 106 -9.79 10.60 -11.03
N LYS A 107 -10.39 10.97 -9.90
CA LYS A 107 -10.25 12.33 -9.34
C LYS A 107 -8.81 12.66 -8.97
N PHE A 108 -7.99 11.65 -8.71
CA PHE A 108 -6.61 11.85 -8.28
C PHE A 108 -5.60 11.56 -9.38
N LYS A 109 -6.05 11.24 -10.57
CA LYS A 109 -5.19 11.09 -11.75
C LYS A 109 -4.53 12.44 -12.05
N GLY A 110 -3.20 12.44 -12.13
CA GLY A 110 -2.44 13.67 -12.34
C GLY A 110 -2.26 14.53 -11.09
N VAL A 111 -2.89 14.16 -9.98
CA VAL A 111 -2.77 14.85 -8.68
C VAL A 111 -1.85 14.05 -7.76
N VAL A 112 -2.10 12.75 -7.64
CA VAL A 112 -1.29 11.85 -6.84
C VAL A 112 -0.36 11.08 -7.76
N GLU A 113 0.95 11.19 -7.52
CA GLU A 113 1.95 10.46 -8.28
C GLU A 113 1.76 8.96 -8.11
N ASP A 114 1.83 8.24 -9.21
CA ASP A 114 1.66 6.78 -9.23
C ASP A 114 0.32 6.30 -8.63
N TYR A 115 -0.73 7.07 -8.80
CA TYR A 115 -2.04 6.81 -8.18
C TYR A 115 -2.58 5.40 -8.45
N SER A 116 -2.26 4.83 -9.60
CA SER A 116 -2.73 3.49 -10.01
C SER A 116 -1.71 2.38 -9.77
N PHE A 117 -0.57 2.69 -9.17
CA PHE A 117 0.49 1.70 -8.93
C PHE A 117 0.05 0.66 -7.91
N GLY A 118 0.31 -0.64 -8.22
CA GLY A 118 -0.04 -1.74 -7.33
C GLY A 118 0.65 -1.63 -5.96
N THR A 119 -0.16 -1.63 -4.92
CA THR A 119 0.30 -1.40 -3.54
C THR A 119 -0.37 -2.43 -2.63
N LEU A 120 0.39 -2.99 -1.70
CA LEU A 120 -0.17 -3.94 -0.73
C LEU A 120 -0.89 -3.21 0.39
N LEU A 121 -2.07 -3.71 0.73
CA LEU A 121 -2.92 -3.18 1.78
C LEU A 121 -3.28 -4.32 2.74
N ARG A 122 -3.25 -4.06 4.05
CA ARG A 122 -3.71 -5.05 5.03
C ARG A 122 -5.23 -5.11 5.04
N LEU A 123 -5.76 -6.32 5.07
CA LEU A 123 -7.21 -6.52 5.19
C LEU A 123 -7.69 -6.17 6.59
N ASP A 124 -7.03 -6.71 7.60
CA ASP A 124 -7.31 -6.42 9.02
C ASP A 124 -6.30 -5.39 9.51
N ASN A 125 -6.80 -4.26 10.03
CA ASN A 125 -5.96 -3.18 10.53
C ASN A 125 -5.13 -3.57 11.75
N GLU A 126 -5.56 -4.55 12.51
CA GLU A 126 -4.85 -5.00 13.72
C GLU A 126 -3.72 -5.97 13.43
N GLY A 127 -3.65 -6.53 12.22
CA GLY A 127 -2.64 -7.49 11.83
C GLY A 127 -1.48 -6.90 11.06
N GLU A 128 -0.41 -7.68 10.98
CA GLU A 128 0.74 -7.34 10.13
C GLU A 128 0.49 -7.75 8.68
N TYR A 129 1.40 -7.35 7.80
CA TYR A 129 1.39 -7.86 6.43
C TYR A 129 1.75 -9.34 6.41
N SER A 130 0.88 -10.14 5.83
CA SER A 130 1.07 -11.58 5.65
C SER A 130 0.34 -11.99 4.38
N ASN A 131 0.55 -13.21 3.92
CA ASN A 131 -0.16 -13.71 2.74
C ASN A 131 -1.68 -13.66 2.93
N GLU A 132 -2.15 -13.99 4.14
CA GLU A 132 -3.57 -14.02 4.48
C GLU A 132 -4.15 -12.63 4.71
N ASN A 133 -3.32 -11.68 5.11
CA ASN A 133 -3.76 -10.34 5.51
C ASN A 133 -3.36 -9.25 4.53
N SER A 134 -2.97 -9.60 3.34
CA SER A 134 -2.55 -8.63 2.33
C SER A 134 -3.33 -8.79 1.04
N ILE A 135 -3.64 -7.66 0.43
CA ILE A 135 -4.33 -7.60 -0.86
C ILE A 135 -3.66 -6.50 -1.71
N LEU A 136 -3.59 -6.73 -3.01
CA LEU A 136 -3.06 -5.76 -3.95
C LEU A 136 -4.17 -4.82 -4.39
N VAL A 137 -3.97 -3.52 -4.19
CA VAL A 137 -4.89 -2.46 -4.60
C VAL A 137 -4.10 -1.37 -5.33
N THR A 138 -4.81 -0.37 -5.87
CA THR A 138 -4.12 0.81 -6.42
C THR A 138 -3.57 1.66 -5.28
N ARG A 139 -2.53 2.45 -5.57
CA ARG A 139 -1.91 3.31 -4.55
C ARG A 139 -2.92 4.31 -3.97
N ILE A 140 -3.79 4.86 -4.80
CA ILE A 140 -4.80 5.79 -4.28
C ILE A 140 -5.80 5.12 -3.35
N GLN A 141 -6.16 3.87 -3.59
CA GLN A 141 -7.01 3.10 -2.67
C GLN A 141 -6.28 2.85 -1.35
N PHE A 142 -4.99 2.51 -1.42
CA PHE A 142 -4.16 2.36 -0.24
C PHE A 142 -4.14 3.64 0.59
N TYR A 143 -3.88 4.79 -0.03
CA TYR A 143 -3.88 6.07 0.69
C TYR A 143 -5.23 6.35 1.33
N ALA A 144 -6.32 6.18 0.60
CA ALA A 144 -7.66 6.46 1.12
C ALA A 144 -7.95 5.64 2.38
N ILE A 145 -7.72 4.33 2.31
CA ILE A 145 -8.03 3.42 3.40
C ILE A 145 -7.07 3.63 4.58
N GLU A 146 -5.78 3.74 4.32
CA GLU A 146 -4.79 3.91 5.39
C GLU A 146 -4.88 5.29 6.05
N LEU A 147 -5.18 6.34 5.28
CA LEU A 147 -5.43 7.67 5.87
C LEU A 147 -6.64 7.63 6.81
N ALA A 148 -7.70 6.95 6.41
CA ALA A 148 -8.87 6.78 7.26
C ALA A 148 -8.51 6.02 8.54
N ARG A 149 -7.76 4.91 8.42
CA ARG A 149 -7.30 4.16 9.58
C ARG A 149 -6.44 5.01 10.51
N ASN A 150 -5.52 5.78 9.95
CA ASN A 150 -4.63 6.64 10.74
C ASN A 150 -5.40 7.75 11.46
N LYS A 151 -6.28 8.43 10.75
CA LYS A 151 -7.05 9.55 11.33
C LYS A 151 -8.13 9.10 12.31
N GLU A 152 -8.70 7.93 12.10
CA GLU A 152 -9.77 7.40 12.93
C GLU A 152 -9.27 6.55 14.12
N GLY A 153 -7.95 6.45 14.28
CA GLY A 153 -7.32 5.77 15.40
C GLY A 153 -7.23 4.26 15.28
N LEU A 154 -7.53 3.72 14.11
CA LEU A 154 -7.60 2.27 13.89
C LEU A 154 -6.22 1.61 13.75
N ASN A 155 -5.18 2.38 13.46
CA ASN A 155 -3.81 1.88 13.39
C ASN A 155 -3.01 2.11 14.68
N ASP A 156 -3.61 2.72 15.70
CA ASP A 156 -2.92 3.03 16.96
C ASP A 156 -2.40 1.77 17.67
N CYS A 157 -3.10 0.66 17.52
CA CYS A 157 -2.73 -0.62 18.15
C CYS A 157 -1.43 -1.22 17.57
N ILE A 158 -1.04 -0.87 16.37
CA ILE A 158 0.13 -1.48 15.71
C ILE A 158 1.40 -1.16 16.49
N ARG A 159 1.57 0.08 16.90
CA ARG A 159 2.77 0.51 17.65
C ARG A 159 2.92 -0.24 18.97
N SER A 160 1.82 -0.49 19.67
CA SER A 160 1.83 -1.25 20.92
C SER A 160 2.07 -2.73 20.70
N LYS A 161 1.48 -3.29 19.66
CA LYS A 161 1.47 -4.73 19.40
C LYS A 161 2.76 -5.22 18.74
N TYR A 162 3.34 -4.41 17.85
CA TYR A 162 4.51 -4.78 17.03
C TYR A 162 5.71 -3.85 17.25
N LYS A 163 5.80 -3.23 18.41
CA LYS A 163 6.88 -2.29 18.71
C LYS A 163 8.25 -2.92 18.46
N PRO A 164 9.14 -2.26 17.69
CA PRO A 164 10.47 -2.80 17.45
C PRO A 164 11.22 -2.98 18.77
N THR A 165 11.82 -4.16 18.97
CA THR A 165 12.63 -4.43 20.15
C THR A 165 13.98 -3.73 20.01
N LYS A 166 14.21 -2.71 20.83
CA LYS A 166 15.50 -2.01 20.88
C LYS A 166 16.59 -2.81 21.59
N SER A 167 16.22 -3.88 22.26
CA SER A 167 17.09 -4.65 23.12
C SER A 167 18.24 -5.37 22.42
N SER A 168 18.12 -5.63 21.14
CA SER A 168 19.14 -6.36 20.39
C SER A 168 20.33 -5.51 19.94
N LYS A 169 20.29 -4.19 20.14
CA LYS A 169 21.35 -3.28 19.68
C LYS A 169 22.28 -2.78 20.78
N ASN A 170 21.99 -3.08 22.03
CA ASN A 170 22.76 -2.57 23.17
C ASN A 170 23.56 -3.65 23.91
N GLN A 171 23.82 -4.74 23.22
CA GLN A 171 24.66 -5.80 23.78
C GLN A 171 25.92 -5.98 22.97
#